data_d29e8b661f9de4785df821373210b1e4
#
_entry.id   d29e8b661f9de4785df821373210b1e4
#
_cell.length_a   1.000
_cell.length_b   1.000
_cell.length_c   1.000
_cell.angle_alpha   90.00
_cell.angle_beta   90.00
_cell.angle_gamma   90.00
#
_symmetry.space_group_name_H-M   'P 1'
#
loop_
_entity.id
_entity.type
_entity.pdbx_description
1 polymer ?
#
loop_
_entity_poly.entity_id
_entity_poly.type
_entity_poly.pdbx_seq_one_letter_code
_entity_poly.pdbx_strand_id
1 'polypeptide(L)'
;MLLLLLYPVSLTAQDQHFPHVDGDKKRYAVEIEFPQASITGIGMLVKQGDIVVGAVFNEFGVSVVNFSYQPAKKKIKLLSVMDKMDRWYIKRILKRDLLRLMEVLEASGSSYFNNKYNIKYTFTPLIYDDAIEE
;
A
#
# COMPACT_ATOMS: atom_id res chain seq x y z
N MET A 1 -15.03 34.12 -12.06
CA MET A 1 -16.16 33.50 -11.42
C MET A 1 -16.26 32.06 -11.75
N LEU A 2 -16.43 31.77 -13.00
CA LEU A 2 -16.61 30.40 -13.41
C LEU A 2 -15.43 29.52 -13.11
N LEU A 3 -14.27 30.10 -13.01
CA LEU A 3 -13.07 29.33 -12.79
C LEU A 3 -13.07 28.56 -11.48
N LEU A 4 -13.79 29.08 -10.52
CA LEU A 4 -13.81 28.45 -9.22
C LEU A 4 -14.44 27.08 -9.24
N LEU A 5 -15.26 26.83 -10.21
CA LEU A 5 -15.96 25.55 -10.27
C LEU A 5 -15.07 24.41 -10.68
N LEU A 6 -13.93 24.73 -11.27
CA LEU A 6 -13.06 23.69 -11.76
C LEU A 6 -12.15 23.09 -10.71
N TYR A 7 -11.89 23.82 -9.66
CA TYR A 7 -10.93 23.37 -8.67
C TYR A 7 -11.35 22.13 -7.91
N PRO A 8 -12.57 22.04 -7.44
CA PRO A 8 -12.97 20.87 -6.68
C PRO A 8 -12.79 19.57 -7.45
N VAL A 9 -12.97 19.67 -8.74
CA VAL A 9 -12.86 18.47 -9.58
C VAL A 9 -11.43 17.93 -9.57
N SER A 10 -10.48 18.82 -9.68
CA SER A 10 -9.07 18.39 -9.70
C SER A 10 -8.67 17.73 -8.41
N LEU A 11 -9.11 18.27 -7.31
CA LEU A 11 -8.73 17.72 -6.02
C LEU A 11 -9.32 16.34 -5.80
N THR A 12 -10.52 16.14 -6.28
CA THR A 12 -11.18 14.86 -6.12
C THR A 12 -10.42 13.75 -6.82
N ALA A 13 -9.87 14.06 -7.99
CA ALA A 13 -9.17 13.04 -8.77
C ALA A 13 -7.94 12.51 -8.05
N GLN A 14 -7.32 13.32 -7.22
CA GLN A 14 -6.10 12.91 -6.56
C GLN A 14 -6.32 11.98 -5.39
N ASP A 15 -7.55 11.90 -4.90
CA ASP A 15 -7.81 11.09 -3.73
C ASP A 15 -8.07 9.65 -4.07
N GLN A 16 -7.92 9.26 -5.31
CA GLN A 16 -8.30 7.93 -5.73
C GLN A 16 -7.19 6.89 -5.62
N HIS A 17 -6.05 7.29 -5.10
CA HIS A 17 -4.93 6.35 -4.99
C HIS A 17 -5.03 5.42 -3.81
N PHE A 18 -5.89 5.70 -2.87
CA PHE A 18 -6.08 4.86 -1.69
C PHE A 18 -7.56 4.50 -1.61
N PRO A 19 -7.91 3.28 -1.21
CA PRO A 19 -9.33 2.90 -1.16
C PRO A 19 -10.03 3.60 0.00
N HIS A 20 -11.10 4.31 -0.30
CA HIS A 20 -11.86 5.05 0.70
C HIS A 20 -13.27 4.52 0.90
N VAL A 21 -13.88 4.03 -0.16
CA VAL A 21 -15.26 3.56 -0.13
C VAL A 21 -15.28 2.06 0.00
N ASP A 22 -16.21 1.54 0.78
CA ASP A 22 -16.34 0.10 0.97
C ASP A 22 -16.39 -0.60 -0.39
N GLY A 23 -15.53 -1.57 -0.56
CA GLY A 23 -15.44 -2.31 -1.81
C GLY A 23 -14.39 -1.80 -2.78
N ASP A 24 -13.84 -0.60 -2.54
CA ASP A 24 -12.78 -0.08 -3.41
C ASP A 24 -11.58 -1.02 -3.40
N LYS A 25 -11.03 -1.23 -4.60
CA LYS A 25 -9.84 -2.03 -4.77
C LYS A 25 -8.82 -1.20 -5.55
N LYS A 26 -7.63 -1.07 -5.00
CA LYS A 26 -6.56 -0.32 -5.66
C LYS A 26 -5.36 -1.24 -5.83
N ARG A 27 -4.69 -1.12 -6.96
CA ARG A 27 -3.50 -1.90 -7.27
C ARG A 27 -2.30 -1.00 -7.39
N TYR A 28 -1.15 -1.57 -7.08
CA TYR A 28 0.10 -0.83 -7.06
C TYR A 28 1.21 -1.69 -7.61
N ALA A 29 2.15 -1.04 -8.30
CA ALA A 29 3.43 -1.66 -8.56
C ALA A 29 4.25 -1.49 -7.30
N VAL A 30 4.79 -2.56 -6.77
CA VAL A 30 5.46 -2.56 -5.47
C VAL A 30 6.93 -2.86 -5.63
N GLU A 31 7.74 -2.10 -4.92
CA GLU A 31 9.15 -2.41 -4.79
C GLU A 31 9.56 -2.21 -3.34
N ILE A 32 10.17 -3.24 -2.75
CA ILE A 32 10.70 -3.16 -1.40
C ILE A 32 12.20 -3.41 -1.50
N GLU A 33 12.99 -2.39 -1.17
CA GLU A 33 14.44 -2.45 -1.32
C GLU A 33 15.10 -2.60 0.03
N PHE A 34 15.83 -3.68 0.18
CA PHE A 34 16.66 -3.92 1.35
C PHE A 34 18.11 -3.63 0.98
N PRO A 35 19.02 -3.54 1.94
CA PRO A 35 20.42 -3.26 1.61
C PRO A 35 21.04 -4.26 0.65
N GLN A 36 20.59 -5.51 0.67
CA GLN A 36 21.23 -6.56 -0.12
C GLN A 36 20.31 -7.23 -1.11
N ALA A 37 19.06 -6.82 -1.19
CA ALA A 37 18.10 -7.49 -2.05
C ALA A 37 16.91 -6.58 -2.27
N SER A 38 16.06 -6.95 -3.22
CA SER A 38 14.81 -6.22 -3.40
C SER A 38 13.71 -7.20 -3.80
N ILE A 39 12.48 -6.80 -3.51
CA ILE A 39 11.29 -7.54 -3.91
C ILE A 39 10.50 -6.61 -4.80
N THR A 40 10.12 -7.09 -5.98
CA THR A 40 9.25 -6.36 -6.88
C THR A 40 8.00 -7.20 -7.11
N GLY A 41 6.90 -6.52 -7.33
CA GLY A 41 5.65 -7.23 -7.56
C GLY A 41 4.45 -6.33 -7.58
N ILE A 42 3.33 -6.87 -7.15
CA ILE A 42 2.05 -6.19 -7.19
C ILE A 42 1.46 -6.15 -5.79
N GLY A 43 0.95 -4.98 -5.41
CA GLY A 43 0.22 -4.84 -4.18
C GLY A 43 -1.23 -4.56 -4.46
N MET A 44 -2.09 -4.94 -3.52
CA MET A 44 -3.51 -4.72 -3.65
C MET A 44 -4.07 -4.30 -2.31
N LEU A 45 -4.87 -3.24 -2.31
CA LEU A 45 -5.56 -2.78 -1.12
C LEU A 45 -7.05 -2.79 -1.39
N VAL A 46 -7.81 -3.38 -0.49
CA VAL A 46 -9.27 -3.47 -0.62
C VAL A 46 -9.91 -2.95 0.65
N LYS A 47 -10.82 -1.99 0.48
CA LYS A 47 -11.56 -1.45 1.63
C LYS A 47 -12.71 -2.39 1.96
N GLN A 48 -12.76 -2.83 3.20
CA GLN A 48 -13.81 -3.70 3.68
C GLN A 48 -14.32 -3.17 5.01
N GLY A 49 -15.39 -2.40 4.97
CA GLY A 49 -15.91 -1.79 6.17
C GLY A 49 -14.90 -0.83 6.78
N ASP A 50 -14.52 -1.08 8.02
CA ASP A 50 -13.62 -0.20 8.75
C ASP A 50 -12.15 -0.50 8.51
N ILE A 51 -11.84 -1.52 7.74
CA ILE A 51 -10.45 -1.90 7.56
C ILE A 51 -10.10 -1.91 6.08
N VAL A 52 -8.80 -1.87 5.83
CA VAL A 52 -8.25 -2.05 4.50
C VAL A 52 -7.42 -3.32 4.55
N VAL A 53 -7.73 -4.26 3.69
CA VAL A 53 -6.98 -5.51 3.60
C VAL A 53 -5.94 -5.36 2.51
N GLY A 54 -4.70 -5.67 2.82
CA GLY A 54 -3.61 -5.53 1.88
C GLY A 54 -2.93 -6.85 1.60
N ALA A 55 -2.44 -6.97 0.38
CA ALA A 55 -1.68 -8.15 -0.05
C ALA A 55 -0.59 -7.71 -0.99
N VAL A 56 0.58 -8.31 -0.84
CA VAL A 56 1.70 -8.05 -1.73
C VAL A 56 2.18 -9.39 -2.27
N PHE A 57 2.32 -9.46 -3.58
CA PHE A 57 2.83 -10.65 -4.27
C PHE A 57 4.09 -10.27 -5.02
N ASN A 58 5.07 -11.15 -5.02
CA ASN A 58 6.29 -10.87 -5.77
C ASN A 58 6.06 -11.11 -7.26
N GLU A 59 7.10 -10.92 -8.06
CA GLU A 59 6.98 -11.02 -9.51
C GLU A 59 6.64 -12.44 -9.98
N PHE A 60 6.81 -13.43 -9.11
CA PHE A 60 6.47 -14.82 -9.44
C PHE A 60 5.08 -15.20 -8.92
N GLY A 61 4.36 -14.25 -8.38
CA GLY A 61 3.02 -14.52 -7.86
C GLY A 61 2.99 -15.12 -6.46
N VAL A 62 4.13 -15.15 -5.78
CA VAL A 62 4.19 -15.70 -4.43
C VAL A 62 3.81 -14.61 -3.43
N SER A 63 2.96 -14.96 -2.47
CA SER A 63 2.53 -14.02 -1.46
C SER A 63 3.70 -13.63 -0.57
N VAL A 64 3.96 -12.34 -0.46
CA VAL A 64 5.01 -11.81 0.40
C VAL A 64 4.45 -11.49 1.77
N VAL A 65 3.34 -10.76 1.81
CA VAL A 65 2.71 -10.38 3.06
C VAL A 65 1.23 -10.12 2.82
N ASN A 66 0.42 -10.51 3.78
CA ASN A 66 -0.99 -10.15 3.84
C ASN A 66 -1.22 -9.48 5.18
N PHE A 67 -1.97 -8.39 5.16
CA PHE A 67 -2.18 -7.62 6.37
C PHE A 67 -3.52 -6.90 6.33
N SER A 68 -3.94 -6.40 7.48
CA SER A 68 -5.07 -5.50 7.54
C SER A 68 -4.64 -4.21 8.22
N TYR A 69 -5.25 -3.12 7.80
CA TYR A 69 -4.97 -1.80 8.31
C TYR A 69 -6.29 -1.21 8.82
N GLN A 70 -6.26 -0.72 10.03
CA GLN A 70 -7.43 -0.11 10.65
C GLN A 70 -7.14 1.38 10.82
N PRO A 71 -7.62 2.22 9.89
CA PRO A 71 -7.25 3.65 9.91
C PRO A 71 -7.65 4.37 11.20
N ALA A 72 -8.83 4.04 11.72
CA ALA A 72 -9.32 4.73 12.91
C ALA A 72 -8.44 4.50 14.12
N LYS A 73 -7.84 3.32 14.23
CA LYS A 73 -6.99 2.99 15.36
C LYS A 73 -5.51 3.03 15.01
N LYS A 74 -5.20 3.33 13.78
CA LYS A 74 -3.82 3.37 13.28
C LYS A 74 -3.10 2.09 13.65
N LYS A 75 -3.68 0.98 13.23
CA LYS A 75 -3.19 -0.32 13.62
C LYS A 75 -3.06 -1.25 12.43
N ILE A 76 -1.94 -1.97 12.39
CA ILE A 76 -1.68 -3.00 11.38
C ILE A 76 -1.74 -4.36 12.07
N LYS A 77 -2.35 -5.32 11.39
CA LYS A 77 -2.32 -6.70 11.81
C LYS A 77 -1.75 -7.52 10.67
N LEU A 78 -0.67 -8.25 10.94
CA LEU A 78 -0.09 -9.13 9.93
C LEU A 78 -0.88 -10.43 9.92
N LEU A 79 -1.36 -10.80 8.74
CA LEU A 79 -2.14 -12.02 8.59
C LEU A 79 -1.27 -13.18 8.15
N SER A 80 -0.29 -12.91 7.29
CA SER A 80 0.68 -13.92 6.91
C SER A 80 1.90 -13.24 6.30
N VAL A 81 3.05 -13.90 6.39
CA VAL A 81 4.26 -13.44 5.75
C VAL A 81 4.94 -14.64 5.13
N MET A 82 5.75 -14.40 4.08
CA MET A 82 6.49 -15.48 3.44
C MET A 82 7.53 -16.05 4.40
N ASP A 83 7.91 -17.29 4.17
CA ASP A 83 8.77 -18.02 5.11
C ASP A 83 10.05 -17.29 5.44
N LYS A 84 10.69 -16.69 4.46
CA LYS A 84 11.96 -16.02 4.69
C LYS A 84 11.84 -14.83 5.63
N MET A 85 10.65 -14.28 5.73
CA MET A 85 10.39 -13.11 6.56
C MET A 85 9.67 -13.46 7.85
N ASP A 86 9.42 -14.73 8.09
CA ASP A 86 8.65 -15.16 9.26
C ASP A 86 9.56 -15.31 10.48
N ARG A 87 10.10 -14.17 10.90
CA ARG A 87 10.91 -14.03 12.11
C ARG A 87 10.29 -12.93 12.95
N TRP A 88 10.26 -13.11 14.25
CA TRP A 88 9.57 -12.14 15.09
C TRP A 88 10.11 -10.71 14.91
N TYR A 89 11.43 -10.57 14.76
CA TYR A 89 12.01 -9.24 14.62
C TYR A 89 11.71 -8.62 13.26
N ILE A 90 11.65 -9.43 12.22
CA ILE A 90 11.29 -8.92 10.89
C ILE A 90 9.83 -8.53 10.88
N LYS A 91 8.96 -9.34 11.45
CA LYS A 91 7.54 -9.02 11.49
C LYS A 91 7.28 -7.75 12.28
N ARG A 92 8.06 -7.52 13.33
CA ARG A 92 7.92 -6.32 14.12
C ARG A 92 8.26 -5.07 13.31
N ILE A 93 9.36 -5.12 12.56
CA ILE A 93 9.76 -4.02 11.69
C ILE A 93 8.73 -3.83 10.59
N LEU A 94 8.32 -4.90 9.95
CA LEU A 94 7.38 -4.84 8.85
C LEU A 94 6.05 -4.25 9.28
N LYS A 95 5.57 -4.65 10.44
CA LYS A 95 4.31 -4.15 10.96
C LYS A 95 4.35 -2.63 11.14
N ARG A 96 5.43 -2.13 11.71
CA ARG A 96 5.60 -0.70 11.92
C ARG A 96 5.73 0.05 10.60
N ASP A 97 6.52 -0.52 9.70
CA ASP A 97 6.74 0.12 8.41
C ASP A 97 5.48 0.16 7.57
N LEU A 98 4.69 -0.91 7.62
CA LEU A 98 3.43 -0.93 6.87
C LEU A 98 2.47 0.12 7.41
N LEU A 99 2.46 0.34 8.71
CA LEU A 99 1.63 1.39 9.26
C LEU A 99 2.01 2.75 8.70
N ARG A 100 3.30 3.04 8.70
CA ARG A 100 3.78 4.32 8.17
C ARG A 100 3.49 4.44 6.68
N LEU A 101 3.68 3.36 5.96
CA LEU A 101 3.41 3.36 4.53
C LEU A 101 1.93 3.61 4.24
N MET A 102 1.04 2.99 5.01
CA MET A 102 -0.39 3.21 4.81
C MET A 102 -0.73 4.68 5.07
N GLU A 103 -0.13 5.29 6.06
CA GLU A 103 -0.35 6.70 6.32
C GLU A 103 0.14 7.57 5.18
N VAL A 104 1.28 7.19 4.59
CA VAL A 104 1.81 7.91 3.43
C VAL A 104 0.87 7.78 2.24
N LEU A 105 0.37 6.59 2.00
CA LEU A 105 -0.54 6.37 0.87
C LEU A 105 -1.85 7.12 1.06
N GLU A 106 -2.36 7.18 2.27
CA GLU A 106 -3.57 7.96 2.54
C GLU A 106 -3.35 9.43 2.25
N ALA A 107 -2.14 9.91 2.41
CA ALA A 107 -1.80 11.31 2.15
C ALA A 107 -1.33 11.53 0.71
N SER A 108 -1.58 10.56 -0.16
CA SER A 108 -1.25 10.63 -1.58
C SER A 108 0.23 10.53 -1.89
N GLY A 109 1.01 10.04 -0.94
CA GLY A 109 2.40 9.72 -1.21
C GLY A 109 2.52 8.32 -1.77
N SER A 110 3.74 7.89 -2.08
CA SER A 110 3.94 6.59 -2.68
C SER A 110 5.10 5.81 -2.08
N SER A 111 5.87 6.39 -1.18
CA SER A 111 7.00 5.65 -0.64
C SER A 111 7.25 6.00 0.82
N TYR A 112 7.86 5.06 1.51
CA TYR A 112 8.29 5.25 2.88
C TYR A 112 9.68 4.64 3.03
N PHE A 113 10.57 5.35 3.69
CA PHE A 113 11.93 4.91 3.91
C PHE A 113 12.20 4.72 5.40
N ASN A 114 12.55 3.50 5.79
CA ASN A 114 12.99 3.21 7.14
C ASN A 114 14.50 3.37 7.17
N ASN A 115 14.97 4.52 7.66
CA ASN A 115 16.41 4.81 7.58
C ASN A 115 17.22 4.07 8.65
N LYS A 116 16.57 3.55 9.66
CA LYS A 116 17.28 2.76 10.67
C LYS A 116 17.77 1.45 10.11
N TYR A 117 16.93 0.80 9.30
CA TYR A 117 17.27 -0.48 8.71
C TYR A 117 17.50 -0.40 7.21
N ASN A 118 17.44 0.81 6.67
CA ASN A 118 17.71 1.06 5.25
C ASN A 118 16.80 0.22 4.35
N ILE A 119 15.50 0.31 4.60
CA ILE A 119 14.49 -0.39 3.81
C ILE A 119 13.59 0.65 3.17
N LYS A 120 13.43 0.59 1.86
CA LYS A 120 12.57 1.52 1.16
C LYS A 120 11.39 0.78 0.55
N TYR A 121 10.19 1.29 0.80
CA TYR A 121 8.94 0.75 0.28
C TYR A 121 8.39 1.73 -0.74
N THR A 122 8.07 1.25 -1.93
CA THR A 122 7.46 2.09 -2.96
C THR A 122 6.22 1.38 -3.49
N PHE A 123 5.08 2.06 -3.37
CA PHE A 123 3.82 1.59 -3.90
C PHE A 123 3.35 2.61 -4.92
N THR A 124 3.50 2.30 -6.19
CA THR A 124 3.11 3.21 -7.27
C THR A 124 1.75 2.82 -7.78
N PRO A 125 0.75 3.70 -7.71
CA PRO A 125 -0.59 3.35 -8.15
C PRO A 125 -0.63 2.96 -9.61
N LEU A 126 -1.40 1.92 -9.92
CA LEU A 126 -1.61 1.49 -11.29
C LEU A 126 -2.95 2.01 -11.74
N ILE A 127 -2.93 3.18 -12.32
CA ILE A 127 -4.16 3.91 -12.61
C ILE A 127 -4.90 3.37 -13.82
N TYR A 128 -4.18 2.99 -14.83
CA TYR A 128 -4.80 2.54 -16.08
C TYR A 128 -5.09 1.06 -16.08
N ASP A 129 -5.00 0.46 -14.92
CA ASP A 129 -5.24 -0.95 -14.78
C ASP A 129 -6.64 -1.33 -15.23
N ASP A 130 -7.58 -0.46 -15.00
CA ASP A 130 -8.96 -0.73 -15.38
C ASP A 130 -9.14 -0.86 -16.86
N ALA A 131 -8.40 -0.10 -17.62
CA ALA A 131 -8.53 -0.13 -19.07
C ALA A 131 -8.06 -1.45 -19.66
N ILE A 132 -7.18 -2.10 -18.98
CA ILE A 132 -6.60 -3.33 -19.49
C ILE A 132 -7.56 -4.49 -19.40
N GLU A 133 -8.47 -4.39 -18.50
CA GLU A 133 -9.35 -5.51 -18.22
C GLU A 133 -10.42 -5.75 -19.24
N GLU A 134 -10.56 -4.83 -20.14
CA GLU A 134 -11.50 -5.11 -21.16
C GLU A 134 -10.96 -6.07 -22.13
#